data_6a4be8ed82a589395b70700f6401d997
#
_entry.id   6a4be8ed82a589395b70700f6401d997
#
_cell.length_a   1.000
_cell.length_b   1.000
_cell.length_c   1.000
_cell.angle_alpha   90.00
_cell.angle_beta   90.00
_cell.angle_gamma   90.00
#
_symmetry.space_group_name_H-M   'P 1'
#
loop_
_entity.id
_entity.type
_entity.pdbx_description
1 polymer ?
#
loop_
_entity_poly.entity_id
_entity_poly.type
_entity_poly.pdbx_seq_one_letter_code
_entity_poly.pdbx_strand_id
1 'polypeptide(L)'
;MSDLISQNLNMIFKTPKGETVHALKDVSFTLKKGELLTVLGPSGCGKTTLLNITAGFLRPTSGKITLNNNEIDGPGVERGMVFQQGALFEWLTVAENVNFGLRMKKEDPEVTAKKVDEWLDIVGLKGFG
;
A
#
# COMPACT_ATOMS: atom_id res chain seq x y z
N MET A 1 -15.03 -10.32 -8.71
CA MET A 1 -14.60 -9.00 -9.16
C MET A 1 -13.82 -8.29 -8.07
N SER A 2 -12.75 -7.59 -8.47
CA SER A 2 -11.84 -6.94 -7.52
C SER A 2 -12.27 -5.49 -7.27
N ASP A 3 -13.31 -5.31 -6.44
CA ASP A 3 -13.81 -3.98 -6.09
C ASP A 3 -13.34 -3.59 -4.69
N LEU A 4 -12.85 -2.36 -4.58
CA LEU A 4 -12.50 -1.73 -3.30
C LEU A 4 -13.63 -0.80 -2.90
N ILE A 5 -14.25 -1.04 -1.76
CA ILE A 5 -15.39 -0.26 -1.29
C ILE A 5 -15.10 0.29 0.10
N SER A 6 -15.20 1.61 0.23
CA SER A 6 -15.14 2.32 1.49
C SER A 6 -16.53 2.80 1.87
N GLN A 7 -16.95 2.52 3.10
CA GLN A 7 -18.28 2.89 3.60
C GLN A 7 -18.17 3.67 4.90
N ASN A 8 -18.50 4.94 4.86
CA ASN A 8 -18.53 5.85 6.03
C ASN A 8 -17.27 5.73 6.88
N LEU A 9 -16.11 5.78 6.23
CA LEU A 9 -14.82 5.59 6.85
C LEU A 9 -14.47 6.82 7.67
N ASN A 10 -14.17 6.61 8.96
CA ASN A 10 -13.75 7.65 9.88
C ASN A 10 -12.45 7.25 10.57
N MET A 11 -11.56 8.21 10.76
CA MET A 11 -10.35 8.02 11.52
C MET A 11 -10.08 9.22 12.40
N ILE A 12 -9.99 8.97 13.70
CA ILE A 12 -9.75 9.99 14.72
C ILE A 12 -8.49 9.60 15.47
N PHE A 13 -7.54 10.52 15.52
CA PHE A 13 -6.32 10.37 16.30
C PHE A 13 -6.39 11.25 17.53
N LYS A 14 -5.83 10.78 18.65
CA LYS A 14 -5.62 11.59 19.85
C LYS A 14 -4.19 12.06 19.89
N THR A 15 -3.98 13.37 20.07
CA THR A 15 -2.64 13.91 20.26
C THR A 15 -2.16 13.63 21.68
N PRO A 16 -0.84 13.72 21.96
CA PRO A 16 -0.31 13.58 23.31
C PRO A 16 -0.89 14.58 24.32
N LYS A 17 -1.43 15.71 23.83
CA LYS A 17 -2.07 16.74 24.65
C LYS A 17 -3.55 16.46 24.92
N GLY A 18 -4.09 15.33 24.46
CA GLY A 18 -5.49 14.97 24.64
C GLY A 18 -6.45 15.58 23.63
N GLU A 19 -5.95 16.32 22.64
CA GLU A 19 -6.76 16.84 21.55
C GLU A 19 -7.09 15.74 20.54
N THR A 20 -8.25 15.86 19.87
CA THR A 20 -8.65 14.92 18.82
C THR A 20 -8.42 15.53 17.43
N VAL A 21 -7.88 14.72 16.52
CA VAL A 21 -7.72 15.10 15.12
C VAL A 21 -8.54 14.15 14.26
N HIS A 22 -9.51 14.69 13.53
CA HIS A 22 -10.37 13.93 12.64
C HIS A 22 -9.71 13.84 11.25
N ALA A 23 -8.87 12.82 11.07
CA ALA A 23 -8.11 12.66 9.83
C ALA A 23 -9.00 12.31 8.64
N LEU A 24 -10.01 11.45 8.85
CA LEU A 24 -11.00 11.08 7.84
C LEU A 24 -12.40 11.22 8.42
N LYS A 25 -13.33 11.76 7.63
CA LYS A 25 -14.71 11.97 8.04
C LYS A 25 -15.66 11.49 6.95
N ASP A 26 -16.42 10.43 7.26
CA ASP A 26 -17.45 9.85 6.38
C ASP A 26 -16.98 9.63 4.93
N VAL A 27 -15.80 9.06 4.77
CA VAL A 27 -15.23 8.83 3.43
C VAL A 27 -15.84 7.57 2.82
N SER A 28 -16.55 7.74 1.74
CA SER A 28 -17.21 6.65 1.02
C SER A 28 -16.86 6.71 -0.48
N PHE A 29 -16.43 5.59 -1.04
CA PHE A 29 -16.17 5.47 -2.47
C PHE A 29 -16.23 4.01 -2.89
N THR A 30 -16.37 3.79 -4.19
CA THR A 30 -16.23 2.48 -4.82
C THR A 30 -15.21 2.58 -5.94
N LEU A 31 -14.19 1.75 -5.89
CA LEU A 31 -13.17 1.63 -6.94
C LEU A 31 -13.29 0.25 -7.56
N LYS A 32 -13.70 0.21 -8.81
CA LYS A 32 -13.87 -1.05 -9.55
C LYS A 32 -12.56 -1.50 -10.17
N LYS A 33 -12.47 -2.79 -10.44
CA LYS A 33 -11.30 -3.36 -11.12
C LYS A 33 -10.99 -2.59 -12.41
N GLY A 34 -9.73 -2.21 -12.58
CA GLY A 34 -9.26 -1.48 -13.77
C GLY A 34 -9.41 0.04 -13.68
N GLU A 35 -10.07 0.54 -12.64
CA GLU A 35 -10.19 1.99 -12.42
C GLU A 35 -8.99 2.57 -11.68
N LEU A 36 -8.75 3.86 -11.87
CA LEU A 36 -7.73 4.62 -11.15
C LEU A 36 -8.42 5.69 -10.31
N LEU A 37 -8.17 5.68 -9.02
CA LEU A 37 -8.65 6.71 -8.10
C LEU A 37 -7.48 7.59 -7.66
N THR A 38 -7.60 8.90 -7.90
CA THR A 38 -6.60 9.87 -7.45
C THR A 38 -7.13 10.63 -6.24
N VAL A 39 -6.32 10.69 -5.18
CA VAL A 39 -6.66 11.41 -3.96
C VAL A 39 -5.82 12.67 -3.91
N LEU A 40 -6.47 13.83 -4.02
CA LEU A 40 -5.82 15.14 -4.05
C LEU A 40 -6.13 15.92 -2.78
N GLY A 41 -5.19 16.72 -2.34
CA GLY A 41 -5.38 17.62 -1.20
C GLY A 41 -4.05 18.11 -0.65
N PRO A 42 -4.08 19.16 0.17
CA PRO A 42 -2.87 19.66 0.82
C PRO A 42 -2.32 18.66 1.83
N SER A 43 -1.08 18.88 2.25
CA SER A 43 -0.43 18.10 3.30
C SER A 43 -1.28 18.10 4.57
N GLY A 44 -1.42 16.95 5.21
CA GLY A 44 -2.20 16.82 6.46
C GLY A 44 -3.70 16.63 6.27
N CYS A 45 -4.19 16.42 5.04
CA CYS A 45 -5.62 16.25 4.78
C CYS A 45 -6.14 14.81 4.89
N GLY A 46 -5.30 13.87 5.35
CA GLY A 46 -5.70 12.47 5.53
C GLY A 46 -5.38 11.53 4.39
N LYS A 47 -4.69 11.97 3.34
CA LYS A 47 -4.33 11.12 2.20
C LYS A 47 -3.52 9.88 2.61
N THR A 48 -2.48 10.10 3.40
CA THR A 48 -1.63 9.02 3.89
C THR A 48 -2.40 8.08 4.82
N THR A 49 -3.28 8.63 5.65
CA THR A 49 -4.15 7.85 6.54
C THR A 49 -5.06 6.92 5.74
N LEU A 50 -5.69 7.42 4.68
CA LEU A 50 -6.54 6.61 3.81
C LEU A 50 -5.76 5.47 3.16
N LEU A 51 -4.56 5.76 2.67
CA LEU A 51 -3.70 4.74 2.06
C LEU A 51 -3.28 3.68 3.08
N ASN A 52 -2.93 4.07 4.30
CA ASN A 52 -2.55 3.13 5.35
C ASN A 52 -3.70 2.23 5.78
N ILE A 53 -4.92 2.75 5.84
CA ILE A 53 -6.11 1.95 6.13
C ILE A 53 -6.38 0.97 4.98
N THR A 54 -6.27 1.43 3.73
CA THR A 54 -6.47 0.57 2.56
C THR A 54 -5.42 -0.54 2.49
N ALA A 55 -4.17 -0.24 2.85
CA ALA A 55 -3.11 -1.24 2.90
C ALA A 55 -3.24 -2.22 4.07
N GLY A 56 -4.04 -1.88 5.08
CA GLY A 56 -4.23 -2.71 6.27
C GLY A 56 -3.27 -2.42 7.42
N PHE A 57 -2.51 -1.33 7.35
CA PHE A 57 -1.59 -0.94 8.43
C PHE A 57 -2.28 -0.22 9.58
N LEU A 58 -3.45 0.34 9.32
CA LEU A 58 -4.28 1.02 10.33
C LEU A 58 -5.70 0.49 10.25
N ARG A 59 -6.39 0.45 11.39
CA ARG A 59 -7.83 0.18 11.42
C ARG A 59 -8.58 1.49 11.56
N PRO A 60 -9.71 1.68 10.85
CA PRO A 60 -10.50 2.89 11.01
C PRO A 60 -11.17 2.93 12.38
N THR A 61 -11.47 4.15 12.86
CA THR A 61 -12.22 4.34 14.10
C THR A 61 -13.65 3.82 13.94
N SER A 62 -14.26 4.08 12.78
CA SER A 62 -15.59 3.55 12.43
C SER A 62 -15.69 3.46 10.89
N GLY A 63 -16.78 2.85 10.44
CA GLY A 63 -16.92 2.52 9.03
C GLY A 63 -16.12 1.27 8.67
N LYS A 64 -16.10 0.95 7.40
CA LYS A 64 -15.35 -0.21 6.92
C LYS A 64 -14.83 -0.01 5.50
N ILE A 65 -13.77 -0.74 5.18
CA ILE A 65 -13.25 -0.83 3.83
C ILE A 65 -13.12 -2.31 3.46
N THR A 66 -13.63 -2.66 2.28
CA THR A 66 -13.64 -4.05 1.82
C THR A 66 -12.96 -4.18 0.46
N LEU A 67 -12.29 -5.29 0.25
CA LEU A 67 -11.75 -5.69 -1.05
C LEU A 67 -12.33 -7.04 -1.40
N ASN A 68 -12.99 -7.12 -2.56
CA ASN A 68 -13.68 -8.35 -2.99
C ASN A 68 -14.66 -8.90 -1.93
N ASN A 69 -15.43 -8.02 -1.32
CA ASN A 69 -16.39 -8.32 -0.25
C ASN A 69 -15.77 -8.81 1.08
N ASN A 70 -14.45 -8.79 1.19
CA ASN A 70 -13.77 -9.13 2.44
C ASN A 70 -13.26 -7.87 3.12
N GLU A 71 -13.58 -7.70 4.39
CA GLU A 71 -13.13 -6.55 5.16
C GLU A 71 -11.60 -6.57 5.30
N ILE A 72 -10.99 -5.40 5.08
CA ILE A 72 -9.54 -5.24 5.25
C ILE A 72 -9.25 -5.04 6.73
N ASP A 73 -8.62 -6.03 7.35
CA ASP A 73 -8.26 -6.01 8.78
C ASP A 73 -6.76 -6.13 9.02
N GLY A 74 -5.96 -6.21 7.97
CA GLY A 74 -4.51 -6.29 8.05
C GLY A 74 -3.86 -6.25 6.66
N PRO A 75 -2.52 -6.19 6.60
CA PRO A 75 -1.80 -6.27 5.34
C PRO A 75 -2.07 -7.60 4.63
N GLY A 76 -2.00 -7.59 3.30
CA GLY A 76 -2.22 -8.80 2.50
C GLY A 76 -1.48 -8.74 1.18
N VAL A 77 -1.20 -9.92 0.62
CA VAL A 77 -0.46 -10.05 -0.65
C VAL A 77 -1.23 -9.56 -1.87
N GLU A 78 -2.55 -9.42 -1.74
CA GLU A 78 -3.42 -8.92 -2.80
C GLU A 78 -3.33 -7.40 -2.98
N ARG A 79 -2.61 -6.71 -2.08
CA ARG A 79 -2.43 -5.26 -2.11
C ARG A 79 -0.95 -4.92 -2.07
N GLY A 80 -0.51 -4.05 -2.97
CA GLY A 80 0.82 -3.50 -2.95
C GLY A 80 0.79 -2.04 -2.56
N MET A 81 1.81 -1.57 -1.85
CA MET A 81 1.93 -0.17 -1.48
C MET A 81 3.30 0.36 -1.86
N VAL A 82 3.30 1.53 -2.50
CA VAL A 82 4.53 2.28 -2.77
C VAL A 82 4.62 3.38 -1.72
N PHE A 83 5.63 3.29 -0.86
CA PHE A 83 5.83 4.26 0.21
C PHE A 83 6.47 5.54 -0.31
N GLN A 84 6.22 6.64 0.38
CA GLN A 84 6.83 7.93 0.05
C GLN A 84 8.33 7.93 0.32
N GLN A 85 8.78 7.26 1.36
CA GLN A 85 10.20 7.15 1.74
C GLN A 85 10.51 5.81 2.41
N GLY A 86 11.77 5.37 2.28
CA GLY A 86 12.40 4.45 3.21
C GLY A 86 11.85 3.02 3.28
N ALA A 87 11.43 2.45 2.15
CA ALA A 87 10.87 1.10 2.14
C ALA A 87 11.86 0.02 1.71
N LEU A 88 13.16 0.32 1.68
CA LEU A 88 14.18 -0.63 1.25
C LEU A 88 14.85 -1.33 2.45
N PHE A 89 15.24 -2.57 2.23
CA PHE A 89 16.08 -3.29 3.19
C PHE A 89 17.54 -2.87 2.99
N GLU A 90 18.08 -2.12 3.92
CA GLU A 90 19.42 -1.52 3.81
C GLU A 90 20.54 -2.56 3.81
N TRP A 91 20.29 -3.73 4.39
CA TRP A 91 21.26 -4.84 4.44
C TRP A 91 21.24 -5.73 3.20
N LEU A 92 20.36 -5.45 2.23
CA LEU A 92 20.27 -6.20 0.98
C LEU A 92 20.80 -5.36 -0.18
N THR A 93 21.32 -6.03 -1.21
CA THR A 93 21.71 -5.37 -2.45
C THR A 93 20.48 -4.87 -3.23
N VAL A 94 20.72 -4.09 -4.28
CA VAL A 94 19.65 -3.63 -5.18
C VAL A 94 18.88 -4.83 -5.76
N ALA A 95 19.60 -5.80 -6.30
CA ALA A 95 18.99 -7.01 -6.89
C ALA A 95 18.22 -7.81 -5.85
N GLU A 96 18.76 -7.95 -4.64
CA GLU A 96 18.08 -8.67 -3.55
C GLU A 96 16.80 -7.97 -3.12
N ASN A 97 16.79 -6.64 -3.06
CA ASN A 97 15.57 -5.87 -2.77
C ASN A 97 14.50 -6.12 -3.84
N VAL A 98 14.87 -6.05 -5.12
CA VAL A 98 13.94 -6.31 -6.23
C VAL A 98 13.41 -7.73 -6.19
N ASN A 99 14.26 -8.68 -5.84
CA ASN A 99 13.94 -10.11 -5.82
C ASN A 99 13.15 -10.54 -4.57
N PHE A 100 13.07 -9.70 -3.54
CA PHE A 100 12.53 -10.09 -2.23
C PHE A 100 11.14 -10.74 -2.32
N GLY A 101 10.22 -10.12 -3.05
CA GLY A 101 8.87 -10.67 -3.21
C GLY A 101 8.84 -12.01 -3.92
N LEU A 102 9.69 -12.19 -4.92
CA LEU A 102 9.80 -13.44 -5.67
C LEU A 102 10.40 -14.56 -4.82
N ARG A 103 11.38 -14.24 -3.98
CA ARG A 103 11.95 -15.20 -3.03
C ARG A 103 10.91 -15.67 -2.02
N MET A 104 10.06 -14.77 -1.54
CA MET A 104 8.98 -15.12 -0.61
C MET A 104 7.96 -16.06 -1.26
N LYS A 105 7.76 -15.94 -2.57
CA LYS A 105 6.89 -16.84 -3.35
C LYS A 105 7.56 -18.16 -3.72
N LYS A 106 8.84 -18.32 -3.41
CA LYS A 106 9.63 -19.53 -3.73
C LYS A 106 9.63 -19.88 -5.22
N GLU A 107 9.72 -18.85 -6.08
CA GLU A 107 9.84 -19.06 -7.53
C GLU A 107 11.23 -19.60 -7.89
N ASP A 108 11.33 -20.22 -9.08
CA ASP A 108 12.58 -20.77 -9.61
C ASP A 108 13.66 -19.67 -9.67
N PRO A 109 14.88 -19.89 -9.09
CA PRO A 109 15.94 -18.88 -9.09
C PRO A 109 16.37 -18.42 -10.49
N GLU A 110 16.37 -19.25 -11.49
CA GLU A 110 16.72 -18.84 -12.87
C GLU A 110 15.69 -17.89 -13.46
N VAL A 111 14.41 -18.16 -13.22
CA VAL A 111 13.30 -17.32 -13.68
C VAL A 111 13.32 -15.98 -12.93
N THR A 112 13.56 -16.00 -11.63
CA THR A 112 13.58 -14.76 -10.83
C THR A 112 14.76 -13.87 -11.19
N ALA A 113 15.94 -14.45 -11.44
CA ALA A 113 17.11 -13.68 -11.86
C ALA A 113 16.85 -12.92 -13.16
N LYS A 114 16.18 -13.58 -14.12
CA LYS A 114 15.82 -12.95 -15.39
C LYS A 114 14.81 -11.82 -15.20
N LYS A 115 13.80 -12.01 -14.36
CA LYS A 115 12.80 -10.97 -14.04
C LYS A 115 13.45 -9.77 -13.36
N VAL A 116 14.36 -10.00 -12.42
CA VAL A 116 15.08 -8.93 -11.73
C VAL A 116 15.89 -8.09 -12.72
N ASP A 117 16.63 -8.74 -13.63
CA ASP A 117 17.40 -8.03 -14.65
C ASP A 117 16.50 -7.19 -15.56
N GLU A 118 15.36 -7.72 -15.98
CA GLU A 118 14.38 -6.98 -16.79
C GLU A 118 13.86 -5.75 -16.04
N TRP A 119 13.50 -5.90 -14.77
CA TRP A 119 12.99 -4.78 -13.96
C TRP A 119 14.05 -3.72 -13.71
N LEU A 120 15.29 -4.11 -13.46
CA LEU A 120 16.40 -3.18 -13.30
C LEU A 120 16.66 -2.39 -14.59
N ASP A 121 16.56 -3.04 -15.74
CA ASP A 121 16.70 -2.38 -17.04
C ASP A 121 15.58 -1.34 -17.27
N ILE A 122 14.33 -1.69 -16.95
CA ILE A 122 13.18 -0.79 -17.09
C ILE A 122 13.37 0.50 -16.31
N VAL A 123 13.94 0.43 -15.10
CA VAL A 123 14.14 1.61 -14.25
C VAL A 123 15.52 2.27 -14.45
N GLY A 124 16.30 1.83 -15.44
CA GLY A 124 17.59 2.42 -15.75
C GLY A 124 18.74 1.99 -14.83
N LEU A 125 18.59 0.90 -14.11
CA LEU A 125 19.61 0.38 -13.18
C LEU A 125 20.30 -0.89 -13.66
N LYS A 126 20.29 -1.14 -14.96
CA LYS A 126 20.98 -2.30 -15.53
C LYS A 126 22.47 -2.31 -15.15
N GLY A 127 22.92 -3.42 -14.59
CA GLY A 127 24.30 -3.56 -14.14
C GLY A 127 24.55 -3.13 -12.69
N PHE A 128 23.54 -2.63 -11.98
CA PHE A 128 23.65 -2.21 -10.57
C PHE A 128 23.16 -3.28 -9.59
N GLY A 129 22.83 -4.45 -10.06
CA GLY A 129 22.45 -5.56 -9.20
C GLY A 129 23.64 -6.17 -8.46
#